data_438e4ae90ee20309da2c7f124c234e66
#
_entry.id   438e4ae90ee20309da2c7f124c234e66
#
_cell.length_a   1.000
_cell.length_b   1.000
_cell.length_c   1.000
_cell.angle_alpha   90.00
_cell.angle_beta   90.00
_cell.angle_gamma   90.00
#
_symmetry.space_group_name_H-M   'P 1'
#
loop_
_entity.id
_entity.type
_entity.pdbx_description
1 polymer ?
#
loop_
_entity_poly.entity_id
_entity_poly.type
_entity_poly.pdbx_seq_one_letter_code
_entity_poly.pdbx_strand_id
1 'polypeptide(L)'
;MKFKRHTPGNRAAQLAKAAVLALLLLLLASALIPPLFRPAAEDPGEPAFFGGERVACMDSNADAMVWRLRLIRSAQERLILSTFDLRPDETGLDILAALQEAADRGVRIKILADGICGTMYLHGDAHFQALCAMPNVEAKSYNPIDLLKPWMLNYRMHDKYLIADDRAYLLGGRNTYDLFLREDLDRYNIDRDVLVYAPEPENGGSLGALNAYFDEIWFLPESEAFTSRETERVLDAQQALRQRAGSLEERYPGVSAPIDWDAQTHPADRVALLTNPTLAGNKQPRLWTQLCSLMAQGREIRIQTPYIICGRAMYRDLEAVRSQVQSLQIMTNAPEGGANPFGCADFLNQKNRLLSLGAETFEWLGGQSLHAKTVLIDDNLSVIGSFNLDMRSTYLDTELMVVVDCPQLNAELRQGFDAMAKQSRISTSEGERLGEQCPQVRMPLGKTLLYTVLRVLLWPMRHLL
;
A
#
# COMPACT_ATOMS: atom_id res chain seq x y z
N MET A 1 -33.28 35.54 -50.70
CA MET A 1 -32.53 34.37 -50.14
C MET A 1 -31.05 34.74 -50.05
N LYS A 2 -30.54 34.99 -48.83
CA LYS A 2 -29.11 35.28 -48.61
C LYS A 2 -28.40 33.95 -48.35
N PHE A 3 -27.63 33.48 -49.31
CA PHE A 3 -26.70 32.34 -49.11
C PHE A 3 -25.61 32.80 -48.15
N LYS A 4 -25.54 32.20 -46.95
CA LYS A 4 -24.41 32.34 -46.06
C LYS A 4 -23.21 31.66 -46.71
N ARG A 5 -22.24 32.45 -47.19
CA ARG A 5 -20.93 31.94 -47.64
C ARG A 5 -20.20 31.38 -46.39
N HIS A 6 -20.08 30.06 -46.32
CA HIS A 6 -19.17 29.40 -45.39
C HIS A 6 -17.75 29.73 -45.76
N THR A 7 -17.05 30.50 -44.96
CA THR A 7 -15.63 30.82 -45.11
C THR A 7 -14.78 29.56 -44.94
N PRO A 8 -13.80 29.28 -45.85
CA PRO A 8 -12.95 28.06 -45.78
C PRO A 8 -12.21 27.87 -44.44
N GLY A 9 -11.85 28.95 -43.76
CA GLY A 9 -11.17 28.92 -42.46
C GLY A 9 -11.97 28.28 -41.32
N ASN A 10 -13.29 28.27 -41.42
CA ASN A 10 -14.14 27.67 -40.38
C ASN A 10 -14.18 26.12 -40.45
N ARG A 11 -14.06 25.54 -41.63
CA ARG A 11 -13.98 24.10 -41.88
C ARG A 11 -12.65 23.51 -41.43
N ALA A 12 -11.53 24.17 -41.71
CA ALA A 12 -10.20 23.75 -41.29
C ALA A 12 -10.06 23.76 -39.78
N ALA A 13 -10.57 24.81 -39.11
CA ALA A 13 -10.59 24.90 -37.65
C ALA A 13 -11.51 23.83 -36.98
N GLN A 14 -12.64 23.50 -37.61
CA GLN A 14 -13.52 22.43 -37.14
C GLN A 14 -12.88 21.05 -37.28
N LEU A 15 -12.21 20.78 -38.41
CA LEU A 15 -11.47 19.54 -38.65
C LEU A 15 -10.31 19.40 -37.67
N ALA A 16 -9.56 20.48 -37.40
CA ALA A 16 -8.48 20.46 -36.41
C ALA A 16 -9.00 20.17 -34.99
N LYS A 17 -10.12 20.79 -34.58
CA LYS A 17 -10.76 20.49 -33.30
C LYS A 17 -11.27 19.06 -33.20
N ALA A 18 -11.85 18.53 -34.29
CA ALA A 18 -12.32 17.15 -34.36
C ALA A 18 -11.13 16.17 -34.27
N ALA A 19 -10.02 16.45 -34.95
CA ALA A 19 -8.81 15.65 -34.87
C ALA A 19 -8.18 15.64 -33.47
N VAL A 20 -8.09 16.80 -32.82
CA VAL A 20 -7.63 16.90 -31.43
C VAL A 20 -8.54 16.13 -30.49
N LEU A 21 -9.85 16.26 -30.61
CA LEU A 21 -10.81 15.50 -29.79
C LEU A 21 -10.68 13.99 -30.03
N ALA A 22 -10.58 13.57 -31.28
CA ALA A 22 -10.38 12.16 -31.63
C ALA A 22 -9.08 11.61 -31.04
N LEU A 23 -7.99 12.38 -31.08
CA LEU A 23 -6.72 12.01 -30.44
C LEU A 23 -6.86 11.89 -28.93
N LEU A 24 -7.51 12.85 -28.26
CA LEU A 24 -7.75 12.80 -26.81
C LEU A 24 -8.60 11.60 -26.40
N LEU A 25 -9.65 11.28 -27.18
CA LEU A 25 -10.48 10.10 -26.95
C LEU A 25 -9.68 8.80 -27.16
N LEU A 26 -8.79 8.77 -28.13
CA LEU A 26 -7.94 7.62 -28.41
C LEU A 26 -6.90 7.42 -27.30
N LEU A 27 -6.30 8.49 -26.78
CA LEU A 27 -5.39 8.46 -25.63
C LEU A 27 -6.13 8.00 -24.36
N LEU A 28 -7.32 8.52 -24.12
CA LEU A 28 -8.17 8.10 -23.00
C LEU A 28 -8.55 6.62 -23.12
N ALA A 29 -9.01 6.18 -24.27
CA ALA A 29 -9.35 4.78 -24.53
C ALA A 29 -8.13 3.85 -24.34
N SER A 30 -6.94 4.26 -24.78
CA SER A 30 -5.72 3.49 -24.60
C SER A 30 -5.30 3.36 -23.14
N ALA A 31 -5.65 4.33 -22.27
CA ALA A 31 -5.43 4.23 -20.83
C ALA A 31 -6.49 3.36 -20.13
N LEU A 32 -7.76 3.41 -20.54
CA LEU A 32 -8.86 2.78 -19.83
C LEU A 32 -9.20 1.35 -20.28
N ILE A 33 -8.96 1.02 -21.57
CA ILE A 33 -9.37 -0.26 -22.14
C ILE A 33 -8.44 -1.43 -21.78
N PRO A 34 -7.09 -1.32 -21.84
CA PRO A 34 -6.20 -2.44 -21.56
C PRO A 34 -6.44 -3.12 -20.21
N PRO A 35 -6.71 -2.41 -19.09
CA PRO A 35 -7.02 -3.02 -17.80
C PRO A 35 -8.29 -3.88 -17.76
N LEU A 36 -9.13 -3.86 -18.79
CA LEU A 36 -10.29 -4.75 -18.90
C LEU A 36 -9.90 -6.19 -19.29
N PHE A 37 -8.77 -6.37 -19.96
CA PHE A 37 -8.29 -7.67 -20.43
C PHE A 37 -7.45 -8.33 -19.34
N ARG A 38 -8.07 -9.23 -18.57
CA ARG A 38 -7.41 -9.91 -17.46
C ARG A 38 -6.82 -11.22 -17.93
N PRO A 39 -5.56 -11.53 -17.52
CA PRO A 39 -5.02 -12.86 -17.73
C PRO A 39 -5.87 -13.89 -16.99
N ALA A 40 -5.91 -15.11 -17.52
CA ALA A 40 -6.50 -16.23 -16.79
C ALA A 40 -5.70 -16.47 -15.49
N ALA A 41 -6.39 -16.81 -14.41
CA ALA A 41 -5.72 -17.23 -13.19
C ALA A 41 -5.04 -18.57 -13.46
N GLU A 42 -3.75 -18.66 -13.14
CA GLU A 42 -2.99 -19.90 -13.10
C GLU A 42 -2.81 -20.30 -11.64
N ASP A 43 -2.59 -21.59 -11.39
CA ASP A 43 -2.25 -22.05 -10.06
C ASP A 43 -0.85 -21.57 -9.69
N PRO A 44 -0.70 -20.67 -8.73
CA PRO A 44 0.61 -20.14 -8.35
C PRO A 44 1.42 -21.12 -7.47
N GLY A 45 0.86 -22.26 -7.12
CA GLY A 45 1.41 -23.18 -6.13
C GLY A 45 1.34 -22.64 -4.69
N GLU A 46 1.77 -23.49 -3.76
CA GLU A 46 1.84 -23.12 -2.34
C GLU A 46 2.96 -22.11 -2.08
N PRO A 47 2.80 -21.19 -1.11
CA PRO A 47 3.86 -20.26 -0.69
C PRO A 47 5.06 -21.01 -0.13
N ALA A 48 6.27 -20.52 -0.42
CA ALA A 48 7.47 -21.03 0.21
C ALA A 48 7.58 -20.47 1.64
N PHE A 49 7.54 -21.35 2.63
CA PHE A 49 7.69 -21.00 4.04
C PHE A 49 9.14 -21.22 4.52
N PHE A 50 9.62 -20.31 5.35
CA PHE A 50 10.93 -20.32 5.96
C PHE A 50 10.81 -20.29 7.49
N GLY A 51 11.69 -20.98 8.19
CA GLY A 51 11.76 -20.99 9.66
C GLY A 51 12.93 -20.16 10.20
N GLY A 52 12.98 -20.00 11.52
CA GLY A 52 14.09 -19.35 12.22
C GLY A 52 14.04 -17.83 12.27
N GLU A 53 12.99 -17.21 11.74
CA GLU A 53 12.80 -15.76 11.78
C GLU A 53 11.98 -15.33 13.01
N ARG A 54 12.12 -14.08 13.42
CA ARG A 54 11.40 -13.48 14.54
C ARG A 54 10.62 -12.27 14.04
N VAL A 55 9.46 -11.99 14.67
CA VAL A 55 8.50 -11.01 14.16
C VAL A 55 7.97 -10.10 15.26
N ALA A 56 7.58 -8.88 14.89
CA ALA A 56 6.80 -7.98 15.73
C ALA A 56 5.83 -7.16 14.88
N CYS A 57 4.73 -6.71 15.46
CA CYS A 57 3.77 -5.84 14.79
C CYS A 57 3.95 -4.37 15.20
N MET A 58 3.95 -3.47 14.23
CA MET A 58 3.91 -2.02 14.44
C MET A 58 2.49 -1.53 14.15
N ASP A 59 1.65 -1.49 15.18
CA ASP A 59 0.23 -1.11 15.04
C ASP A 59 0.04 0.41 15.16
N SER A 60 0.81 1.10 16.02
CA SER A 60 0.78 2.56 16.11
C SER A 60 1.65 3.24 15.05
N ASN A 61 1.24 4.45 14.63
CA ASN A 61 2.04 5.25 13.69
C ASN A 61 3.34 5.75 14.33
N ALA A 62 3.29 6.07 15.62
CA ALA A 62 4.46 6.52 16.38
C ALA A 62 5.53 5.42 16.46
N ASP A 63 5.14 4.19 16.81
CA ASP A 63 6.07 3.05 16.82
C ASP A 63 6.61 2.75 15.43
N ALA A 64 5.76 2.80 14.42
CA ALA A 64 6.16 2.59 13.03
C ALA A 64 7.22 3.61 12.56
N MET A 65 7.11 4.86 13.00
CA MET A 65 8.11 5.89 12.72
C MET A 65 9.42 5.61 13.46
N VAL A 66 9.35 5.34 14.77
CA VAL A 66 10.53 5.03 15.59
C VAL A 66 11.28 3.82 15.05
N TRP A 67 10.58 2.74 14.67
CA TRP A 67 11.22 1.55 14.13
C TRP A 67 11.87 1.77 12.77
N ARG A 68 11.28 2.59 11.89
CA ARG A 68 11.96 2.99 10.64
C ARG A 68 13.27 3.69 10.92
N LEU A 69 13.26 4.67 11.81
CA LEU A 69 14.47 5.41 12.19
C LEU A 69 15.52 4.50 12.86
N ARG A 70 15.11 3.60 13.76
CA ARG A 70 16.01 2.63 14.40
C ARG A 70 16.67 1.71 13.39
N LEU A 71 15.90 1.15 12.44
CA LEU A 71 16.45 0.29 11.39
C LEU A 71 17.43 1.05 10.50
N ILE A 72 17.09 2.27 10.07
CA ILE A 72 17.98 3.10 9.25
C ILE A 72 19.29 3.41 10.00
N ARG A 73 19.20 3.75 11.29
CA ARG A 73 20.37 4.06 12.11
C ARG A 73 21.21 2.83 12.44
N SER A 74 20.60 1.66 12.60
CA SER A 74 21.30 0.41 12.90
C SER A 74 22.06 -0.17 11.70
N ALA A 75 21.69 0.22 10.48
CA ALA A 75 22.29 -0.30 9.27
C ALA A 75 23.77 0.06 9.14
N GLN A 76 24.61 -0.93 8.75
CA GLN A 76 26.07 -0.83 8.62
C GLN A 76 26.54 -0.94 7.17
N GLU A 77 25.82 -1.70 6.32
CA GLU A 77 26.26 -2.01 4.97
C GLU A 77 25.33 -1.49 3.89
N ARG A 78 24.02 -1.73 4.04
CA ARG A 78 23.03 -1.36 3.02
C ARG A 78 21.65 -1.09 3.57
N LEU A 79 20.91 -0.23 2.85
CA LEU A 79 19.50 0.05 3.06
C LEU A 79 18.76 -0.03 1.74
N ILE A 80 17.55 -0.60 1.77
CA ILE A 80 16.60 -0.54 0.66
C ILE A 80 15.30 0.06 1.20
N LEU A 81 14.86 1.16 0.61
CA LEU A 81 13.54 1.73 0.85
C LEU A 81 12.69 1.61 -0.42
N SER A 82 11.65 0.79 -0.39
CA SER A 82 10.63 0.75 -1.44
C SER A 82 9.33 1.31 -0.89
N THR A 83 8.74 2.28 -1.59
CA THR A 83 7.55 2.96 -1.10
C THR A 83 6.67 3.48 -2.24
N PHE A 84 5.36 3.28 -2.13
CA PHE A 84 4.41 3.84 -3.09
C PHE A 84 4.42 5.37 -3.04
N ASP A 85 4.29 5.96 -1.85
CA ASP A 85 4.17 7.41 -1.67
C ASP A 85 5.13 7.88 -0.57
N LEU A 86 6.14 8.65 -0.98
CA LEU A 86 7.07 9.38 -0.13
C LEU A 86 6.87 10.88 -0.38
N ARG A 87 6.60 11.62 0.68
CA ARG A 87 6.43 13.07 0.61
C ARG A 87 7.44 13.78 1.50
N PRO A 88 8.05 14.87 1.05
CA PRO A 88 8.97 15.66 1.86
C PRO A 88 8.22 16.59 2.84
N ASP A 89 7.28 16.00 3.63
CA ASP A 89 6.63 16.62 4.78
C ASP A 89 7.44 16.36 6.08
N GLU A 90 6.88 16.60 7.26
CA GLU A 90 7.64 16.49 8.52
C GLU A 90 8.27 15.11 8.71
N THR A 91 7.49 14.03 8.60
CA THR A 91 8.00 12.66 8.78
C THR A 91 8.84 12.18 7.59
N GLY A 92 8.45 12.56 6.38
CA GLY A 92 9.24 12.24 5.19
C GLY A 92 10.63 12.89 5.22
N LEU A 93 10.72 14.15 5.65
CA LEU A 93 12.01 14.83 5.84
C LEU A 93 12.85 14.18 6.96
N ASP A 94 12.22 13.65 8.03
CA ASP A 94 12.94 12.91 9.07
C ASP A 94 13.53 11.59 8.53
N ILE A 95 12.77 10.88 7.69
CA ILE A 95 13.27 9.66 7.02
C ILE A 95 14.40 10.01 6.05
N LEU A 96 14.26 11.07 5.23
CA LEU A 96 15.32 11.52 4.33
C LEU A 96 16.58 11.94 5.11
N ALA A 97 16.43 12.61 6.25
CA ALA A 97 17.54 13.01 7.12
C ALA A 97 18.26 11.78 7.72
N ALA A 98 17.51 10.78 8.17
CA ALA A 98 18.09 9.53 8.68
C ALA A 98 18.82 8.75 7.57
N LEU A 99 18.26 8.69 6.36
CA LEU A 99 18.91 8.07 5.21
C LEU A 99 20.21 8.80 4.82
N GLN A 100 20.21 10.15 4.86
CA GLN A 100 21.43 10.91 4.62
C GLN A 100 22.48 10.65 5.70
N GLU A 101 22.10 10.60 6.98
CA GLU A 101 23.00 10.25 8.09
C GLU A 101 23.61 8.85 7.87
N ALA A 102 22.81 7.87 7.39
CA ALA A 102 23.30 6.55 7.02
C ALA A 102 24.27 6.59 5.82
N ALA A 103 23.95 7.39 4.81
CA ALA A 103 24.83 7.58 3.66
C ALA A 103 26.16 8.26 4.04
N ASP A 104 26.13 9.26 4.94
CA ASP A 104 27.33 9.91 5.49
C ASP A 104 28.22 8.91 6.28
N ARG A 105 27.64 7.83 6.84
CA ARG A 105 28.39 6.70 7.45
C ARG A 105 28.98 5.72 6.42
N GLY A 106 28.65 5.85 5.13
CA GLY A 106 29.09 4.98 4.06
C GLY A 106 28.12 3.83 3.71
N VAL A 107 26.94 3.79 4.31
CA VAL A 107 25.90 2.78 3.99
C VAL A 107 25.41 2.97 2.56
N ARG A 108 25.36 1.89 1.79
CA ARG A 108 24.81 1.89 0.42
C ARG A 108 23.29 1.92 0.47
N ILE A 109 22.67 2.86 -0.22
CA ILE A 109 21.22 3.06 -0.16
C ILE A 109 20.59 2.92 -1.54
N LYS A 110 19.55 2.11 -1.64
CA LYS A 110 18.68 2.03 -2.82
C LYS A 110 17.27 2.50 -2.43
N ILE A 111 16.71 3.42 -3.22
CA ILE A 111 15.35 3.92 -3.04
C ILE A 111 14.54 3.63 -4.30
N LEU A 112 13.39 2.98 -4.14
CA LEU A 112 12.45 2.72 -5.22
C LEU A 112 11.10 3.35 -4.86
N ALA A 113 10.64 4.30 -5.67
CA ALA A 113 9.36 4.97 -5.50
C ALA A 113 8.43 4.69 -6.68
N ASP A 114 7.10 4.74 -6.46
CA ASP A 114 6.16 4.69 -7.57
C ASP A 114 6.30 5.91 -8.48
N GLY A 115 6.11 5.73 -9.77
CA GLY A 115 6.35 6.75 -10.79
C GLY A 115 5.42 7.95 -10.74
N ILE A 116 4.16 7.79 -10.29
CA ILE A 116 3.24 8.92 -10.10
C ILE A 116 3.72 9.75 -8.91
N CYS A 117 3.92 9.13 -7.76
CA CYS A 117 4.34 9.82 -6.54
C CYS A 117 5.75 10.38 -6.69
N GLY A 118 6.66 9.65 -7.34
CA GLY A 118 7.99 10.13 -7.70
C GLY A 118 7.93 11.43 -8.52
N THR A 119 7.10 11.46 -9.56
CA THR A 119 6.91 12.64 -10.40
C THR A 119 6.30 13.82 -9.64
N MET A 120 5.30 13.55 -8.80
CA MET A 120 4.55 14.61 -8.11
C MET A 120 5.33 15.23 -6.95
N TYR A 121 6.08 14.43 -6.19
CA TYR A 121 6.63 14.87 -4.90
C TYR A 121 8.17 14.87 -4.86
N LEU A 122 8.84 13.99 -5.60
CA LEU A 122 10.28 13.77 -5.43
C LEU A 122 11.14 14.46 -6.49
N HIS A 123 10.74 14.44 -7.76
CA HIS A 123 11.55 15.02 -8.85
C HIS A 123 11.92 16.49 -8.66
N GLY A 124 11.03 17.29 -8.10
CA GLY A 124 11.24 18.74 -7.86
C GLY A 124 11.76 19.08 -6.46
N ASP A 125 11.83 18.10 -5.55
CA ASP A 125 12.19 18.34 -4.16
C ASP A 125 13.72 18.37 -3.96
N ALA A 126 14.23 19.45 -3.32
CA ALA A 126 15.64 19.65 -3.13
C ALA A 126 16.26 18.66 -2.12
N HIS A 127 15.53 18.26 -1.08
CA HIS A 127 16.03 17.32 -0.07
C HIS A 127 16.18 15.92 -0.64
N PHE A 128 15.20 15.46 -1.43
CA PHE A 128 15.32 14.19 -2.12
C PHE A 128 16.46 14.21 -3.15
N GLN A 129 16.60 15.32 -3.90
CA GLN A 129 17.72 15.47 -4.83
C GLN A 129 19.07 15.54 -4.12
N ALA A 130 19.16 16.14 -2.91
CA ALA A 130 20.35 16.14 -2.09
C ALA A 130 20.79 14.74 -1.69
N LEU A 131 19.84 13.89 -1.32
CA LEU A 131 20.13 12.48 -1.03
C LEU A 131 20.59 11.73 -2.29
N CYS A 132 19.91 11.91 -3.43
CA CYS A 132 20.30 11.29 -4.71
C CYS A 132 21.64 11.78 -5.27
N ALA A 133 22.17 12.91 -4.82
CA ALA A 133 23.47 13.41 -5.21
C ALA A 133 24.64 12.72 -4.49
N MET A 134 24.37 11.92 -3.44
CA MET A 134 25.40 11.21 -2.68
C MET A 134 25.89 9.99 -3.47
N PRO A 135 27.21 9.69 -3.48
CA PRO A 135 27.80 8.67 -4.36
C PRO A 135 27.39 7.22 -4.04
N ASN A 136 26.92 6.99 -2.82
CA ASN A 136 26.45 5.69 -2.33
C ASN A 136 24.93 5.57 -2.24
N VAL A 137 24.19 6.48 -2.90
CA VAL A 137 22.74 6.46 -2.98
C VAL A 137 22.29 6.32 -4.43
N GLU A 138 21.48 5.33 -4.68
CA GLU A 138 20.79 5.11 -5.95
C GLU A 138 19.29 5.20 -5.74
N ALA A 139 18.59 5.93 -6.59
CA ALA A 139 17.15 6.04 -6.54
C ALA A 139 16.52 5.79 -7.92
N LYS A 140 15.43 5.05 -7.95
CA LYS A 140 14.65 4.76 -9.16
C LYS A 140 13.16 5.01 -8.95
N SER A 141 12.48 5.31 -10.06
CA SER A 141 11.04 5.47 -10.15
C SER A 141 10.46 4.34 -10.99
N TYR A 142 9.53 3.57 -10.43
CA TYR A 142 8.85 2.49 -11.16
C TYR A 142 7.75 3.08 -12.05
N ASN A 143 7.82 2.81 -13.35
CA ASN A 143 6.84 3.19 -14.35
C ASN A 143 6.43 4.67 -14.24
N PRO A 144 7.38 5.62 -14.44
CA PRO A 144 7.09 7.05 -14.40
C PRO A 144 6.03 7.45 -15.44
N ILE A 145 5.41 8.62 -15.25
CA ILE A 145 4.38 9.11 -16.16
C ILE A 145 4.99 9.40 -17.54
N ASP A 146 4.59 8.63 -18.52
CA ASP A 146 4.90 8.86 -19.94
C ASP A 146 3.59 9.14 -20.70
N LEU A 147 3.40 10.40 -21.11
CA LEU A 147 2.21 10.82 -21.85
C LEU A 147 2.11 10.19 -23.26
N LEU A 148 3.22 9.63 -23.77
CA LEU A 148 3.25 8.90 -25.05
C LEU A 148 2.84 7.43 -24.87
N LYS A 149 2.79 6.93 -23.63
CA LYS A 149 2.37 5.57 -23.28
C LYS A 149 1.21 5.57 -22.27
N PRO A 150 0.07 6.19 -22.59
CA PRO A 150 -1.03 6.33 -21.63
C PRO A 150 -1.60 5.00 -21.13
N TRP A 151 -1.41 3.92 -21.89
CA TRP A 151 -1.79 2.55 -21.46
C TRP A 151 -0.97 2.01 -20.30
N MET A 152 0.21 2.59 -20.01
CA MET A 152 1.05 2.22 -18.87
C MET A 152 0.62 2.90 -17.57
N LEU A 153 -0.21 3.93 -17.63
CA LEU A 153 -0.54 4.81 -16.50
C LEU A 153 -1.17 4.08 -15.30
N ASN A 154 -1.89 2.99 -15.55
CA ASN A 154 -2.61 2.26 -14.51
C ASN A 154 -1.77 1.23 -13.75
N TYR A 155 -0.57 0.90 -14.21
CA TYR A 155 0.27 -0.11 -13.58
C TYR A 155 1.22 0.54 -12.59
N ARG A 156 0.96 0.34 -11.28
CA ARG A 156 1.68 1.04 -10.21
C ARG A 156 2.43 0.08 -9.31
N MET A 157 3.46 0.59 -8.66
CA MET A 157 4.13 -0.09 -7.57
C MET A 157 3.46 0.31 -6.26
N HIS A 158 2.76 -0.64 -5.62
CA HIS A 158 2.06 -0.34 -4.36
C HIS A 158 2.78 -0.89 -3.13
N ASP A 159 4.02 -1.29 -3.29
CA ASP A 159 4.88 -1.88 -2.26
C ASP A 159 5.34 -0.85 -1.22
N LYS A 160 5.52 -1.29 0.03
CA LYS A 160 6.01 -0.46 1.13
C LYS A 160 6.83 -1.31 2.08
N TYR A 161 8.17 -1.21 1.98
CA TYR A 161 9.09 -1.89 2.87
C TYR A 161 10.42 -1.17 3.01
N LEU A 162 11.10 -1.45 4.11
CA LEU A 162 12.46 -1.01 4.42
C LEU A 162 13.27 -2.25 4.79
N ILE A 163 14.41 -2.46 4.11
CA ILE A 163 15.37 -3.52 4.45
C ILE A 163 16.61 -2.87 5.02
N ALA A 164 17.09 -3.37 6.15
CA ALA A 164 18.34 -2.96 6.79
C ALA A 164 19.31 -4.13 6.85
N ASP A 165 20.40 -4.01 6.12
CA ASP A 165 21.41 -5.03 5.91
C ASP A 165 20.79 -6.36 5.42
N ASP A 166 21.44 -7.50 5.66
CA ASP A 166 20.84 -8.82 5.49
C ASP A 166 20.27 -9.34 6.81
N ARG A 167 19.59 -8.49 7.57
CA ARG A 167 19.27 -8.77 8.96
C ARG A 167 17.80 -8.56 9.34
N ALA A 168 17.20 -7.52 8.85
CA ALA A 168 15.80 -7.22 9.18
C ALA A 168 15.10 -6.44 8.07
N TYR A 169 13.79 -6.59 8.03
CA TYR A 169 12.93 -5.72 7.21
C TYR A 169 11.65 -5.33 7.93
N LEU A 170 11.12 -4.17 7.58
CA LEU A 170 9.80 -3.70 7.96
C LEU A 170 8.95 -3.64 6.69
N LEU A 171 7.76 -4.27 6.70
CA LEU A 171 6.87 -4.35 5.56
C LEU A 171 5.42 -4.17 5.99
N GLY A 172 4.63 -3.40 5.23
CA GLY A 172 3.23 -3.21 5.57
C GLY A 172 2.44 -2.34 4.61
N GLY A 173 1.40 -1.68 5.14
CA GLY A 173 0.52 -0.81 4.38
C GLY A 173 0.92 0.65 4.40
N ARG A 174 1.81 1.09 5.30
CA ARG A 174 2.12 2.51 5.53
C ARG A 174 2.94 3.13 4.42
N ASN A 175 2.43 4.23 3.87
CA ASN A 175 3.21 5.15 3.05
C ASN A 175 4.15 5.99 3.93
N THR A 176 5.12 6.67 3.31
CA THR A 176 6.17 7.42 4.00
C THR A 176 5.85 8.91 4.00
N TYR A 177 4.84 9.31 4.79
CA TYR A 177 4.45 10.70 5.01
C TYR A 177 3.53 10.85 6.23
N ASP A 178 3.27 12.09 6.66
CA ASP A 178 2.66 12.46 7.94
C ASP A 178 1.38 11.68 8.30
N LEU A 179 0.45 11.49 7.35
CA LEU A 179 -0.81 10.80 7.65
C LEU A 179 -0.66 9.32 8.05
N PHE A 180 0.52 8.73 7.86
CA PHE A 180 0.81 7.33 8.18
C PHE A 180 1.82 7.14 9.30
N LEU A 181 2.53 8.22 9.69
CA LEU A 181 3.65 8.14 10.64
C LEU A 181 3.49 9.09 11.83
N ARG A 182 2.35 9.78 11.94
CA ARG A 182 1.99 10.67 13.05
C ARG A 182 0.60 10.34 13.58
N GLU A 183 0.36 10.67 14.87
CA GLU A 183 -0.93 10.50 15.56
C GLU A 183 -1.43 11.81 16.18
N ASP A 184 -0.62 12.86 16.14
CA ASP A 184 -0.93 14.20 16.66
C ASP A 184 -1.68 15.07 15.64
N LEU A 185 -2.10 14.51 14.52
CA LEU A 185 -2.90 15.17 13.51
C LEU A 185 -4.41 14.97 13.80
N ASP A 186 -5.24 15.94 13.44
CA ASP A 186 -6.70 15.82 13.53
C ASP A 186 -7.23 14.58 12.78
N ARG A 187 -6.56 14.21 11.69
CA ARG A 187 -6.86 13.03 10.89
C ARG A 187 -5.57 12.34 10.48
N TYR A 188 -5.54 11.02 10.66
CA TYR A 188 -4.46 10.15 10.19
C TYR A 188 -5.03 8.79 9.78
N ASN A 189 -4.20 7.94 9.19
CA ASN A 189 -4.58 6.58 8.83
C ASN A 189 -4.08 5.61 9.90
N ILE A 190 -4.95 4.69 10.33
CA ILE A 190 -4.57 3.53 11.12
C ILE A 190 -4.09 2.48 10.13
N ASP A 191 -2.83 2.09 10.24
CA ASP A 191 -2.24 1.08 9.36
C ASP A 191 -1.34 0.13 10.16
N ARG A 192 -0.77 -0.86 9.50
CA ARG A 192 0.01 -1.90 10.15
C ARG A 192 1.23 -2.27 9.33
N ASP A 193 2.36 -2.44 10.02
CA ASP A 193 3.56 -3.03 9.48
C ASP A 193 4.00 -4.22 10.32
N VAL A 194 4.66 -5.17 9.72
CA VAL A 194 5.36 -6.28 10.38
C VAL A 194 6.86 -6.07 10.25
N LEU A 195 7.54 -6.15 11.38
CA LEU A 195 8.99 -6.26 11.46
C LEU A 195 9.35 -7.73 11.44
N VAL A 196 10.27 -8.10 10.57
CA VAL A 196 10.86 -9.45 10.51
C VAL A 196 12.35 -9.32 10.73
N TYR A 197 12.86 -10.08 11.67
CA TYR A 197 14.29 -10.20 11.99
C TYR A 197 14.77 -11.61 11.67
N ALA A 198 15.85 -11.70 10.89
CA ALA A 198 16.54 -12.94 10.52
C ALA A 198 17.80 -13.07 11.37
N PRO A 199 17.83 -13.89 12.44
CA PRO A 199 19.02 -14.11 13.26
C PRO A 199 20.19 -14.73 12.46
N GLU A 200 19.85 -15.60 11.50
CA GLU A 200 20.79 -16.34 10.65
C GLU A 200 20.52 -16.01 9.17
N PRO A 201 21.00 -14.86 8.68
CA PRO A 201 20.68 -14.37 7.33
C PRO A 201 21.23 -15.28 6.21
N GLU A 202 22.27 -16.08 6.47
CA GLU A 202 22.89 -16.98 5.50
C GLU A 202 21.93 -18.08 4.98
N ASN A 203 20.83 -18.33 5.69
CA ASN A 203 19.82 -19.32 5.32
C ASN A 203 18.80 -18.81 4.29
N GLY A 204 18.93 -17.59 3.79
CA GLY A 204 18.04 -16.99 2.79
C GLY A 204 16.73 -16.43 3.40
N GLY A 205 15.86 -17.27 3.92
CA GLY A 205 14.63 -16.88 4.60
C GLY A 205 13.65 -16.03 3.76
N SER A 206 12.67 -15.44 4.41
CA SER A 206 11.74 -14.49 3.78
C SER A 206 12.43 -13.18 3.37
N LEU A 207 13.50 -12.80 4.09
CA LEU A 207 14.37 -11.67 3.74
C LEU A 207 15.08 -11.90 2.39
N GLY A 208 15.58 -13.13 2.15
CA GLY A 208 16.18 -13.51 0.86
C GLY A 208 15.17 -13.43 -0.27
N ALA A 209 13.92 -13.90 -0.04
CA ALA A 209 12.82 -13.78 -1.00
C ALA A 209 12.45 -12.32 -1.29
N LEU A 210 12.43 -11.44 -0.27
CA LEU A 210 12.16 -10.02 -0.43
C LEU A 210 13.27 -9.29 -1.21
N ASN A 211 14.53 -9.64 -0.97
CA ASN A 211 15.66 -9.11 -1.74
C ASN A 211 15.55 -9.51 -3.23
N ALA A 212 15.27 -10.78 -3.51
CA ALA A 212 15.07 -11.24 -4.90
C ALA A 212 13.90 -10.51 -5.59
N TYR A 213 12.79 -10.31 -4.89
CA TYR A 213 11.66 -9.53 -5.39
C TYR A 213 12.03 -8.07 -5.66
N PHE A 214 12.80 -7.42 -4.76
CA PHE A 214 13.29 -6.07 -4.99
C PHE A 214 14.18 -5.99 -6.23
N ASP A 215 15.13 -6.91 -6.37
CA ASP A 215 16.05 -6.92 -7.52
C ASP A 215 15.30 -7.15 -8.83
N GLU A 216 14.25 -8.00 -8.83
CA GLU A 216 13.40 -8.18 -10.00
C GLU A 216 12.79 -6.85 -10.47
N ILE A 217 12.19 -6.05 -9.56
CA ILE A 217 11.61 -4.74 -9.90
C ILE A 217 12.71 -3.72 -10.24
N TRP A 218 13.80 -3.72 -9.49
CA TRP A 218 14.88 -2.76 -9.65
C TRP A 218 15.51 -2.80 -11.04
N PHE A 219 15.62 -3.98 -11.63
CA PHE A 219 16.22 -4.17 -12.95
C PHE A 219 15.23 -4.16 -14.12
N LEU A 220 13.94 -3.93 -13.88
CA LEU A 220 12.98 -3.76 -14.95
C LEU A 220 13.30 -2.52 -15.80
N PRO A 221 13.03 -2.58 -17.13
CA PRO A 221 13.13 -1.41 -18.01
C PRO A 221 12.26 -0.22 -17.56
N GLU A 222 11.15 -0.50 -16.86
CA GLU A 222 10.22 0.48 -16.33
C GLU A 222 10.73 1.17 -15.05
N SER A 223 11.81 0.68 -14.47
CA SER A 223 12.44 1.29 -13.28
C SER A 223 13.54 2.26 -13.70
N GLU A 224 13.16 3.54 -13.86
CA GLU A 224 14.03 4.60 -14.35
C GLU A 224 14.76 5.33 -13.22
N ALA A 225 16.04 5.65 -13.43
CA ALA A 225 16.85 6.33 -12.43
C ALA A 225 16.45 7.80 -12.25
N PHE A 226 16.36 8.23 -10.99
CA PHE A 226 16.34 9.66 -10.68
C PHE A 226 17.71 10.27 -10.97
N THR A 227 17.69 11.42 -11.64
CA THR A 227 18.92 12.19 -11.89
C THR A 227 18.92 13.39 -10.98
N SER A 228 20.00 13.59 -10.26
CA SER A 228 20.25 14.78 -9.48
C SER A 228 21.40 15.59 -10.08
N ARG A 229 21.36 16.91 -9.86
CA ARG A 229 22.44 17.81 -10.22
C ARG A 229 22.84 18.61 -8.99
N GLU A 230 24.13 18.76 -8.78
CA GLU A 230 24.65 19.60 -7.72
C GLU A 230 24.34 21.07 -8.06
N THR A 231 23.53 21.70 -7.22
CA THR A 231 23.17 23.12 -7.28
C THR A 231 23.25 23.70 -5.88
N GLU A 232 23.33 25.02 -5.74
CA GLU A 232 23.34 25.71 -4.44
C GLU A 232 22.13 25.26 -3.58
N ARG A 233 20.92 25.19 -4.19
CA ARG A 233 19.70 24.68 -3.52
C ARG A 233 19.81 23.26 -3.01
N VAL A 234 20.49 22.39 -3.74
CA VAL A 234 20.70 20.99 -3.35
C VAL A 234 21.72 20.89 -2.20
N LEU A 235 22.77 21.70 -2.23
CA LEU A 235 23.75 21.78 -1.14
C LEU A 235 23.14 22.33 0.16
N ASP A 236 22.31 23.37 0.07
CA ASP A 236 21.56 23.90 1.21
C ASP A 236 20.63 22.87 1.81
N ALA A 237 19.89 22.14 0.97
CA ALA A 237 19.00 21.06 1.39
C ALA A 237 19.78 19.90 2.06
N GLN A 238 20.98 19.58 1.56
CA GLN A 238 21.85 18.59 2.17
C GLN A 238 22.28 19.01 3.58
N GLN A 239 22.65 20.28 3.75
CA GLN A 239 22.98 20.81 5.08
C GLN A 239 21.76 20.80 6.02
N ALA A 240 20.57 21.15 5.51
CA ALA A 240 19.33 21.12 6.28
C ALA A 240 18.98 19.69 6.76
N LEU A 241 19.15 18.68 5.91
CA LEU A 241 18.95 17.28 6.30
C LEU A 241 19.95 16.84 7.39
N ARG A 242 21.24 17.25 7.31
CA ARG A 242 22.21 16.94 8.37
C ARG A 242 21.85 17.59 9.70
N GLN A 243 21.39 18.83 9.70
CA GLN A 243 20.91 19.50 10.91
C GLN A 243 19.68 18.77 11.48
N ARG A 244 18.75 18.37 10.60
CA ARG A 244 17.56 17.63 10.99
C ARG A 244 17.89 16.27 11.58
N ALA A 245 18.84 15.52 11.01
CA ALA A 245 19.33 14.25 11.53
C ALA A 245 19.87 14.38 12.97
N GLY A 246 20.58 15.45 13.27
CA GLY A 246 21.08 15.75 14.61
C GLY A 246 20.00 15.95 15.68
N SER A 247 18.77 16.29 15.29
CA SER A 247 17.63 16.49 16.20
C SER A 247 16.72 15.27 16.35
N LEU A 248 16.97 14.18 15.62
CA LEU A 248 16.06 13.00 15.62
C LEU A 248 15.97 12.32 16.99
N GLU A 249 17.04 12.26 17.78
CA GLU A 249 17.01 11.69 19.12
C GLU A 249 16.15 12.50 20.10
N GLU A 250 16.12 13.84 19.97
CA GLU A 250 15.26 14.71 20.76
C GLU A 250 13.79 14.53 20.38
N ARG A 251 13.51 14.40 19.06
CA ARG A 251 12.16 14.27 18.52
C ARG A 251 11.58 12.86 18.72
N TYR A 252 12.43 11.85 18.69
CA TYR A 252 12.09 10.43 18.82
C TYR A 252 13.02 9.74 19.81
N PRO A 253 12.81 9.90 21.12
CA PRO A 253 13.70 9.37 22.15
C PRO A 253 13.91 7.85 22.01
N GLY A 254 15.15 7.43 22.07
CA GLY A 254 15.54 6.02 21.99
C GLY A 254 15.76 5.47 20.58
N VAL A 255 15.72 6.31 19.54
CA VAL A 255 15.99 5.85 18.14
C VAL A 255 17.44 5.40 17.94
N SER A 256 18.37 5.86 18.78
CA SER A 256 19.79 5.46 18.73
C SER A 256 20.10 4.29 19.71
N ALA A 257 19.13 3.85 20.50
CA ALA A 257 19.34 2.75 21.43
C ALA A 257 19.57 1.42 20.69
N PRO A 258 20.49 0.57 21.18
CA PRO A 258 20.67 -0.77 20.63
C PRO A 258 19.36 -1.55 20.60
N ILE A 259 19.14 -2.33 19.55
CA ILE A 259 17.95 -3.16 19.40
C ILE A 259 18.17 -4.47 20.14
N ASP A 260 17.36 -4.73 21.15
CA ASP A 260 17.26 -6.04 21.79
C ASP A 260 16.20 -6.86 21.03
N TRP A 261 16.67 -7.63 20.04
CA TRP A 261 15.81 -8.39 19.14
C TRP A 261 14.99 -9.45 19.88
N ASP A 262 15.56 -10.08 20.90
CA ASP A 262 14.86 -11.12 21.65
C ASP A 262 13.74 -10.57 22.52
N ALA A 263 13.96 -9.42 23.13
CA ALA A 263 12.96 -8.75 23.95
C ALA A 263 11.84 -8.08 23.13
N GLN A 264 12.12 -7.71 21.86
CA GLN A 264 11.23 -6.86 21.05
C GLN A 264 10.55 -7.62 19.90
N THR A 265 10.81 -8.93 19.75
CA THR A 265 10.20 -9.77 18.72
C THR A 265 9.82 -11.14 19.26
N HIS A 266 8.83 -11.76 18.65
CA HIS A 266 8.42 -13.14 18.93
C HIS A 266 9.05 -14.10 17.93
N PRO A 267 9.47 -15.31 18.33
CA PRO A 267 9.85 -16.33 17.37
C PRO A 267 8.64 -16.74 16.53
N ALA A 268 8.81 -16.81 15.21
CA ALA A 268 7.81 -17.32 14.30
C ALA A 268 8.14 -18.78 13.95
N ASP A 269 7.11 -19.64 13.91
CA ASP A 269 7.29 -21.04 13.46
C ASP A 269 7.74 -21.06 12.00
N ARG A 270 7.12 -20.20 11.18
CA ARG A 270 7.49 -20.01 9.77
C ARG A 270 6.96 -18.69 9.22
N VAL A 271 7.65 -18.17 8.21
CA VAL A 271 7.29 -16.93 7.51
C VAL A 271 7.31 -17.20 6.00
N ALA A 272 6.40 -16.59 5.24
CA ALA A 272 6.39 -16.64 3.78
C ALA A 272 6.10 -15.25 3.19
N LEU A 273 6.51 -15.03 1.94
CA LEU A 273 6.21 -13.83 1.19
C LEU A 273 5.25 -14.17 0.03
N LEU A 274 4.11 -13.49 -0.04
CA LEU A 274 3.20 -13.52 -1.18
C LEU A 274 3.42 -12.26 -2.03
N THR A 275 3.50 -12.42 -3.34
CA THR A 275 3.77 -11.31 -4.26
C THR A 275 2.90 -11.38 -5.51
N ASN A 276 2.52 -10.23 -6.05
CA ASN A 276 2.03 -10.12 -7.41
C ASN A 276 3.20 -10.08 -8.42
N PRO A 277 2.94 -10.40 -9.71
CA PRO A 277 3.93 -10.20 -10.77
C PRO A 277 4.41 -8.74 -10.83
N THR A 278 5.70 -8.54 -11.15
CA THR A 278 6.37 -7.24 -11.05
C THR A 278 6.27 -6.38 -12.31
N LEU A 279 6.15 -7.00 -13.51
CA LEU A 279 6.06 -6.29 -14.79
C LEU A 279 4.89 -5.30 -14.82
N ALA A 280 5.10 -4.11 -15.40
CA ALA A 280 4.07 -3.12 -15.61
C ALA A 280 3.12 -3.57 -16.73
N GLY A 281 2.04 -4.23 -16.36
CA GLY A 281 1.05 -4.81 -17.26
C GLY A 281 -0.10 -5.42 -16.48
N ASN A 282 -1.12 -5.94 -17.18
CA ASN A 282 -2.18 -6.71 -16.53
C ASN A 282 -1.57 -7.94 -15.86
N LYS A 283 -1.86 -8.12 -14.58
CA LYS A 283 -1.26 -9.16 -13.74
C LYS A 283 -2.18 -10.35 -13.60
N GLN A 284 -1.58 -11.54 -13.55
CA GLN A 284 -2.26 -12.69 -12.99
C GLN A 284 -2.50 -12.44 -11.50
N PRO A 285 -3.66 -12.83 -10.96
CA PRO A 285 -4.02 -12.58 -9.56
C PRO A 285 -3.30 -13.56 -8.60
N ARG A 286 -1.97 -13.66 -8.71
CA ARG A 286 -1.15 -14.65 -8.01
C ARG A 286 -1.30 -14.55 -6.49
N LEU A 287 -1.08 -13.34 -5.94
CA LEU A 287 -1.20 -13.09 -4.51
C LEU A 287 -2.61 -13.39 -4.01
N TRP A 288 -3.63 -12.91 -4.71
CA TRP A 288 -5.03 -13.18 -4.38
C TRP A 288 -5.35 -14.67 -4.36
N THR A 289 -4.90 -15.42 -5.36
CA THR A 289 -5.14 -16.86 -5.45
C THR A 289 -4.48 -17.61 -4.27
N GLN A 290 -3.22 -17.30 -3.95
CA GLN A 290 -2.52 -17.86 -2.78
C GLN A 290 -3.22 -17.49 -1.47
N LEU A 291 -3.66 -16.24 -1.32
CA LEU A 291 -4.38 -15.78 -0.14
C LEU A 291 -5.71 -16.54 0.05
N CYS A 292 -6.45 -16.74 -1.04
CA CYS A 292 -7.67 -17.54 -1.01
C CYS A 292 -7.39 -19.02 -0.64
N SER A 293 -6.31 -19.60 -1.16
CA SER A 293 -5.89 -20.96 -0.79
C SER A 293 -5.58 -21.08 0.71
N LEU A 294 -4.84 -20.13 1.27
CA LEU A 294 -4.56 -20.09 2.71
C LEU A 294 -5.84 -19.93 3.55
N MET A 295 -6.72 -19.00 3.17
CA MET A 295 -7.99 -18.78 3.88
C MET A 295 -8.87 -20.02 3.85
N ALA A 296 -8.93 -20.75 2.73
CA ALA A 296 -9.75 -21.94 2.57
C ALA A 296 -9.29 -23.13 3.43
N GLN A 297 -8.05 -23.12 3.91
CA GLN A 297 -7.51 -24.13 4.84
C GLN A 297 -7.85 -23.85 6.30
N GLY A 298 -8.28 -22.60 6.62
CA GLY A 298 -8.66 -22.20 7.97
C GLY A 298 -10.12 -22.48 8.30
N ARG A 299 -10.48 -22.15 9.55
CA ARG A 299 -11.85 -22.27 10.08
C ARG A 299 -12.46 -20.89 10.33
N GLU A 300 -11.70 -19.97 10.89
CA GLU A 300 -12.10 -18.60 11.22
C GLU A 300 -11.23 -17.61 10.46
N ILE A 301 -11.85 -16.79 9.63
CA ILE A 301 -11.16 -15.80 8.82
C ILE A 301 -11.60 -14.41 9.25
N ARG A 302 -10.62 -13.52 9.54
CA ARG A 302 -10.85 -12.10 9.80
C ARG A 302 -10.03 -11.27 8.84
N ILE A 303 -10.68 -10.41 8.06
CA ILE A 303 -10.05 -9.53 7.08
C ILE A 303 -10.20 -8.09 7.54
N GLN A 304 -9.11 -7.33 7.55
CA GLN A 304 -9.14 -5.86 7.64
C GLN A 304 -8.65 -5.28 6.33
N THR A 305 -9.40 -4.35 5.76
CA THR A 305 -9.07 -3.67 4.50
C THR A 305 -9.69 -2.28 4.47
N PRO A 306 -9.02 -1.26 3.91
CA PRO A 306 -9.56 0.11 3.89
C PRO A 306 -10.85 0.25 3.10
N TYR A 307 -11.04 -0.57 2.07
CA TYR A 307 -12.20 -0.59 1.18
C TYR A 307 -12.33 -1.94 0.48
N ILE A 308 -13.50 -2.18 -0.10
CA ILE A 308 -13.83 -3.44 -0.77
C ILE A 308 -14.36 -3.10 -2.16
N ILE A 309 -13.56 -3.40 -3.19
CA ILE A 309 -13.91 -3.14 -4.60
C ILE A 309 -13.72 -4.44 -5.42
N CYS A 310 -14.43 -5.48 -5.02
CA CYS A 310 -14.28 -6.80 -5.63
C CYS A 310 -14.96 -6.90 -7.00
N GLY A 311 -14.29 -7.51 -7.94
CA GLY A 311 -14.85 -7.96 -9.20
C GLY A 311 -15.65 -9.26 -9.09
N ARG A 312 -16.30 -9.69 -10.19
CA ARG A 312 -17.09 -10.92 -10.19
C ARG A 312 -16.25 -12.18 -9.88
N ALA A 313 -15.00 -12.22 -10.33
CA ALA A 313 -14.09 -13.32 -10.07
C ALA A 313 -13.76 -13.38 -8.58
N MET A 314 -13.32 -12.27 -7.98
CA MET A 314 -12.99 -12.18 -6.56
C MET A 314 -14.19 -12.60 -5.67
N TYR A 315 -15.41 -12.22 -6.05
CA TYR A 315 -16.60 -12.67 -5.31
C TYR A 315 -16.81 -14.18 -5.39
N ARG A 316 -16.59 -14.82 -6.55
CA ARG A 316 -16.66 -16.28 -6.68
C ARG A 316 -15.61 -16.98 -5.81
N ASP A 317 -14.41 -16.40 -5.76
CA ASP A 317 -13.32 -16.92 -4.93
C ASP A 317 -13.68 -16.79 -3.43
N LEU A 318 -14.24 -15.63 -3.01
CA LEU A 318 -14.76 -15.46 -1.64
C LEU A 318 -15.92 -16.40 -1.31
N GLU A 319 -16.82 -16.69 -2.27
CA GLU A 319 -17.87 -17.71 -2.12
C GLU A 319 -17.26 -19.09 -1.88
N ALA A 320 -16.24 -19.45 -2.64
CA ALA A 320 -15.52 -20.71 -2.48
C ALA A 320 -14.85 -20.81 -1.10
N VAL A 321 -14.13 -19.75 -0.67
CA VAL A 321 -13.56 -19.67 0.69
C VAL A 321 -14.67 -19.81 1.74
N ARG A 322 -15.74 -19.01 1.64
CA ARG A 322 -16.84 -19.01 2.62
C ARG A 322 -17.51 -20.38 2.77
N SER A 323 -17.58 -21.15 1.70
CA SER A 323 -18.16 -22.50 1.74
C SER A 323 -17.32 -23.52 2.53
N GLN A 324 -16.05 -23.23 2.78
CA GLN A 324 -15.10 -24.11 3.47
C GLN A 324 -14.83 -23.69 4.92
N VAL A 325 -15.06 -22.40 5.25
CA VAL A 325 -14.76 -21.87 6.58
C VAL A 325 -16.02 -21.77 7.46
N GLN A 326 -15.84 -21.77 8.77
CA GLN A 326 -16.95 -21.63 9.72
C GLN A 326 -17.42 -20.17 9.83
N SER A 327 -16.46 -19.22 9.84
CA SER A 327 -16.76 -17.80 9.91
C SER A 327 -15.88 -16.98 8.97
N LEU A 328 -16.48 -15.93 8.37
CA LEU A 328 -15.79 -14.92 7.58
C LEU A 328 -16.22 -13.54 8.08
N GLN A 329 -15.29 -12.81 8.68
CA GLN A 329 -15.46 -11.48 9.20
C GLN A 329 -14.65 -10.50 8.37
N ILE A 330 -15.26 -9.37 7.92
CA ILE A 330 -14.58 -8.38 7.11
C ILE A 330 -14.78 -7.00 7.72
N MET A 331 -13.71 -6.36 8.13
CA MET A 331 -13.71 -4.99 8.65
C MET A 331 -13.23 -4.01 7.59
N THR A 332 -13.99 -2.94 7.39
CA THR A 332 -13.66 -1.85 6.46
C THR A 332 -14.12 -0.51 7.03
N ASN A 333 -13.73 0.59 6.39
CA ASN A 333 -14.23 1.91 6.78
C ASN A 333 -15.75 2.02 6.57
N ALA A 334 -16.45 2.55 7.55
CA ALA A 334 -17.80 3.04 7.31
C ALA A 334 -17.75 4.22 6.31
N PRO A 335 -18.74 4.36 5.42
CA PRO A 335 -18.78 5.47 4.48
C PRO A 335 -18.73 6.85 5.14
N GLU A 336 -19.21 6.97 6.38
CA GLU A 336 -19.19 8.19 7.17
C GLU A 336 -17.76 8.65 7.52
N GLY A 337 -16.84 7.72 7.84
CA GLY A 337 -15.48 7.97 8.33
C GLY A 337 -14.38 7.81 7.28
N GLY A 338 -14.58 6.96 6.28
CA GLY A 338 -13.52 6.59 5.32
C GLY A 338 -12.92 7.77 4.56
N ALA A 339 -11.60 7.74 4.39
CA ALA A 339 -10.85 8.78 3.69
C ALA A 339 -10.94 8.67 2.17
N ASN A 340 -11.13 7.46 1.62
CA ASN A 340 -11.24 7.24 0.18
C ASN A 340 -12.71 7.28 -0.29
N PRO A 341 -13.16 8.36 -0.96
CA PRO A 341 -14.54 8.49 -1.38
C PRO A 341 -14.94 7.48 -2.47
N PHE A 342 -14.00 7.03 -3.28
CA PHE A 342 -14.25 6.04 -4.34
C PHE A 342 -14.53 4.65 -3.73
N GLY A 343 -13.69 4.22 -2.80
CA GLY A 343 -13.88 2.97 -2.07
C GLY A 343 -15.17 2.94 -1.26
N CYS A 344 -15.48 4.03 -0.55
CA CYS A 344 -16.73 4.16 0.21
C CYS A 344 -17.98 4.12 -0.68
N ALA A 345 -17.94 4.80 -1.84
CA ALA A 345 -19.06 4.80 -2.79
C ALA A 345 -19.29 3.42 -3.41
N ASP A 346 -18.22 2.70 -3.78
CA ASP A 346 -18.36 1.34 -4.32
C ASP A 346 -18.79 0.33 -3.24
N PHE A 347 -18.32 0.45 -2.01
CA PHE A 347 -18.79 -0.36 -0.88
C PHE A 347 -20.31 -0.26 -0.72
N LEU A 348 -20.89 0.94 -0.80
CA LEU A 348 -22.35 1.12 -0.77
C LEU A 348 -23.08 0.37 -1.90
N ASN A 349 -22.42 0.15 -3.05
CA ASN A 349 -22.97 -0.65 -4.13
C ASN A 349 -22.84 -2.16 -3.89
N GLN A 350 -21.83 -2.59 -3.11
CA GLN A 350 -21.46 -3.99 -2.94
C GLN A 350 -21.89 -4.60 -1.61
N LYS A 351 -22.26 -3.79 -0.62
CA LYS A 351 -22.58 -4.25 0.75
C LYS A 351 -23.54 -5.43 0.75
N ASN A 352 -24.67 -5.34 0.05
CA ASN A 352 -25.64 -6.43 0.01
C ASN A 352 -25.08 -7.72 -0.57
N ARG A 353 -24.16 -7.64 -1.50
CA ARG A 353 -23.50 -8.82 -2.07
C ARG A 353 -22.56 -9.47 -1.06
N LEU A 354 -21.81 -8.70 -0.29
CA LEU A 354 -20.99 -9.23 0.81
C LEU A 354 -21.86 -9.94 1.86
N LEU A 355 -22.96 -9.33 2.27
CA LEU A 355 -23.88 -9.92 3.23
C LEU A 355 -24.51 -11.21 2.68
N SER A 356 -24.82 -11.28 1.38
CA SER A 356 -25.36 -12.49 0.74
C SER A 356 -24.37 -13.66 0.69
N LEU A 357 -23.06 -13.40 0.80
CA LEU A 357 -22.03 -14.43 0.99
C LEU A 357 -22.07 -15.08 2.38
N GLY A 358 -22.79 -14.50 3.33
CA GLY A 358 -22.76 -14.89 4.74
C GLY A 358 -21.52 -14.39 5.48
N ALA A 359 -20.89 -13.31 4.99
CA ALA A 359 -19.85 -12.60 5.70
C ALA A 359 -20.45 -11.67 6.75
N GLU A 360 -19.85 -11.60 7.94
CA GLU A 360 -20.13 -10.56 8.92
C GLU A 360 -19.27 -9.34 8.62
N THR A 361 -19.88 -8.19 8.37
CA THR A 361 -19.18 -6.98 7.94
C THR A 361 -19.15 -5.97 9.09
N PHE A 362 -17.94 -5.51 9.44
CA PHE A 362 -17.67 -4.50 10.45
C PHE A 362 -17.32 -3.18 9.77
N GLU A 363 -18.20 -2.18 9.89
CA GLU A 363 -17.99 -0.84 9.35
C GLU A 363 -17.40 0.05 10.44
N TRP A 364 -16.09 0.30 10.37
CA TRP A 364 -15.33 1.06 11.37
C TRP A 364 -15.76 2.53 11.44
N LEU A 365 -16.06 3.00 12.66
CA LEU A 365 -16.53 4.36 12.96
C LEU A 365 -15.70 5.09 14.04
N GLY A 366 -14.57 4.51 14.48
CA GLY A 366 -13.77 5.04 15.60
C GLY A 366 -12.97 6.31 15.33
N GLY A 367 -13.33 7.11 14.32
CA GLY A 367 -12.82 8.47 14.10
C GLY A 367 -11.68 8.59 13.09
N GLN A 368 -10.66 7.74 13.15
CA GLN A 368 -9.54 7.74 12.20
C GLN A 368 -9.82 6.77 11.04
N SER A 369 -9.17 6.97 9.88
CA SER A 369 -9.39 6.10 8.73
C SER A 369 -8.61 4.81 8.84
N LEU A 370 -9.28 3.66 8.78
CA LEU A 370 -8.63 2.36 8.68
C LEU A 370 -7.95 2.23 7.32
N HIS A 371 -6.66 1.89 7.32
CA HIS A 371 -5.89 1.63 6.10
C HIS A 371 -5.12 0.29 6.15
N ALA A 372 -5.14 -0.42 7.27
CA ALA A 372 -4.48 -1.72 7.43
C ALA A 372 -5.03 -2.77 6.46
N LYS A 373 -4.14 -3.62 5.95
CA LYS A 373 -4.45 -4.80 5.15
C LYS A 373 -3.92 -6.01 5.88
N THR A 374 -4.84 -6.69 6.56
CA THR A 374 -4.50 -7.83 7.42
C THR A 374 -5.52 -8.94 7.22
N VAL A 375 -5.05 -10.17 7.13
CA VAL A 375 -5.90 -11.35 7.17
C VAL A 375 -5.42 -12.24 8.30
N LEU A 376 -6.31 -12.58 9.24
CA LEU A 376 -6.06 -13.51 10.32
C LEU A 376 -6.79 -14.81 10.01
N ILE A 377 -6.07 -15.91 10.07
CA ILE A 377 -6.56 -17.25 9.80
C ILE A 377 -6.34 -18.05 11.07
N ASP A 378 -7.43 -18.48 11.68
CA ASP A 378 -7.45 -19.16 12.96
C ASP A 378 -6.70 -18.37 14.06
N ASP A 379 -5.98 -19.03 14.95
CA ASP A 379 -5.29 -18.45 16.10
C ASP A 379 -3.77 -18.36 15.96
N ASN A 380 -3.24 -18.64 14.75
CA ASN A 380 -1.80 -18.71 14.53
C ASN A 380 -1.31 -17.96 13.27
N LEU A 381 -2.05 -17.99 12.17
CA LEU A 381 -1.62 -17.40 10.91
C LEU A 381 -2.09 -15.95 10.78
N SER A 382 -1.14 -15.06 10.48
CA SER A 382 -1.38 -13.64 10.20
C SER A 382 -0.77 -13.27 8.85
N VAL A 383 -1.52 -12.55 8.00
CA VAL A 383 -1.06 -12.07 6.70
C VAL A 383 -1.15 -10.54 6.70
N ILE A 384 -0.02 -9.86 6.52
CA ILE A 384 0.09 -8.38 6.65
C ILE A 384 0.84 -7.84 5.45
N GLY A 385 0.39 -6.72 4.89
CA GLY A 385 1.13 -6.08 3.80
C GLY A 385 0.38 -4.96 3.08
N SER A 386 0.59 -4.87 1.77
CA SER A 386 0.10 -3.76 0.95
C SER A 386 -1.23 -4.04 0.22
N PHE A 387 -1.63 -5.31 0.06
CA PHE A 387 -2.73 -5.75 -0.78
C PHE A 387 -4.10 -5.34 -0.26
N ASN A 388 -4.79 -4.49 -1.00
CA ASN A 388 -6.19 -4.14 -0.74
C ASN A 388 -7.15 -5.18 -1.32
N LEU A 389 -8.33 -5.30 -0.73
CA LEU A 389 -9.41 -6.13 -1.29
C LEU A 389 -10.09 -5.40 -2.46
N ASP A 390 -9.32 -5.14 -3.52
CA ASP A 390 -9.78 -4.42 -4.70
C ASP A 390 -9.22 -4.98 -6.01
N MET A 391 -9.78 -4.49 -7.12
CA MET A 391 -9.42 -4.98 -8.44
C MET A 391 -8.06 -4.44 -8.90
N ARG A 392 -7.66 -3.30 -8.38
CA ARG A 392 -6.39 -2.67 -8.70
C ARG A 392 -5.24 -3.49 -8.10
N SER A 393 -5.29 -3.78 -6.81
CA SER A 393 -4.34 -4.64 -6.12
C SER A 393 -4.30 -6.05 -6.71
N THR A 394 -5.44 -6.55 -7.19
CA THR A 394 -5.52 -7.91 -7.74
C THR A 394 -4.92 -8.02 -9.14
N TYR A 395 -5.06 -6.99 -10.01
CA TYR A 395 -4.78 -7.14 -11.45
C TYR A 395 -3.84 -6.11 -12.06
N LEU A 396 -3.51 -5.03 -11.35
CA LEU A 396 -2.76 -3.90 -11.93
C LEU A 396 -1.48 -3.56 -11.18
N ASP A 397 -1.51 -3.57 -9.84
CA ASP A 397 -0.40 -3.08 -9.04
C ASP A 397 0.55 -4.21 -8.63
N THR A 398 1.83 -3.88 -8.39
CA THR A 398 2.67 -4.75 -7.58
C THR A 398 2.14 -4.72 -6.16
N GLU A 399 2.15 -5.86 -5.52
CA GLU A 399 1.68 -6.01 -4.14
C GLU A 399 2.48 -7.12 -3.46
N LEU A 400 2.63 -6.99 -2.16
CA LEU A 400 3.25 -8.05 -1.36
C LEU A 400 2.63 -8.12 0.04
N MET A 401 2.58 -9.33 0.58
CA MET A 401 2.15 -9.62 1.94
C MET A 401 3.08 -10.63 2.59
N VAL A 402 3.35 -10.45 3.86
CA VAL A 402 4.05 -11.44 4.69
C VAL A 402 3.02 -12.31 5.39
N VAL A 403 3.17 -13.62 5.26
CA VAL A 403 2.44 -14.63 6.02
C VAL A 403 3.30 -15.04 7.21
N VAL A 404 2.78 -14.92 8.41
CA VAL A 404 3.49 -15.22 9.65
C VAL A 404 2.70 -16.25 10.44
N ASP A 405 3.33 -17.39 10.70
CA ASP A 405 2.82 -18.41 11.62
C ASP A 405 3.43 -18.14 13.00
N CYS A 406 2.70 -17.39 13.84
CA CYS A 406 3.10 -16.97 15.17
C CYS A 406 1.87 -16.70 16.02
N PRO A 407 1.50 -17.61 16.95
CA PRO A 407 0.31 -17.44 17.79
C PRO A 407 0.31 -16.16 18.64
N GLN A 408 1.48 -15.72 19.11
CA GLN A 408 1.59 -14.50 19.94
C GLN A 408 1.22 -13.26 19.10
N LEU A 409 1.82 -13.11 17.92
CA LEU A 409 1.50 -12.03 17.00
C LEU A 409 0.03 -12.07 16.57
N ASN A 410 -0.50 -13.25 16.26
CA ASN A 410 -1.89 -13.41 15.87
C ASN A 410 -2.85 -12.99 16.99
N ALA A 411 -2.55 -13.36 18.25
CA ALA A 411 -3.36 -12.99 19.41
C ALA A 411 -3.40 -11.46 19.61
N GLU A 412 -2.27 -10.76 19.46
CA GLU A 412 -2.21 -9.28 19.53
C GLU A 412 -3.10 -8.65 18.44
N LEU A 413 -3.00 -9.13 17.22
CA LEU A 413 -3.79 -8.65 16.08
C LEU A 413 -5.29 -8.92 16.22
N ARG A 414 -5.67 -10.09 16.75
CA ARG A 414 -7.07 -10.44 17.07
C ARG A 414 -7.63 -9.53 18.15
N GLN A 415 -6.84 -9.22 19.17
CA GLN A 415 -7.24 -8.27 20.23
C GLN A 415 -7.49 -6.87 19.65
N GLY A 416 -6.62 -6.41 18.74
CA GLY A 416 -6.80 -5.15 18.01
C GLY A 416 -8.08 -5.14 17.17
N PHE A 417 -8.35 -6.24 16.42
CA PHE A 417 -9.60 -6.40 15.67
C PHE A 417 -10.83 -6.33 16.58
N ASP A 418 -10.83 -7.04 17.69
CA ASP A 418 -11.95 -7.08 18.65
C ASP A 418 -12.18 -5.71 19.32
N ALA A 419 -11.13 -4.96 19.59
CA ALA A 419 -11.25 -3.59 20.10
C ALA A 419 -11.90 -2.65 19.07
N MET A 420 -11.52 -2.76 17.79
CA MET A 420 -12.14 -2.00 16.71
C MET A 420 -13.58 -2.44 16.44
N ALA A 421 -13.90 -3.73 16.54
CA ALA A 421 -15.25 -4.25 16.37
C ALA A 421 -16.26 -3.63 17.34
N LYS A 422 -15.85 -3.32 18.58
CA LYS A 422 -16.68 -2.62 19.56
C LYS A 422 -17.09 -1.22 19.13
N GLN A 423 -16.32 -0.58 18.25
CA GLN A 423 -16.57 0.76 17.72
C GLN A 423 -17.12 0.72 16.27
N SER A 424 -17.56 -0.44 15.81
CA SER A 424 -18.05 -0.64 14.45
C SER A 424 -19.55 -0.84 14.39
N ARG A 425 -20.16 -0.50 13.27
CA ARG A 425 -21.47 -0.99 12.87
C ARG A 425 -21.30 -2.37 12.26
N ILE A 426 -22.03 -3.33 12.78
CA ILE A 426 -21.91 -4.74 12.41
C ILE A 426 -23.13 -5.13 11.61
N SER A 427 -22.92 -5.62 10.39
CA SER A 427 -23.97 -6.01 9.45
C SER A 427 -23.85 -7.48 9.08
N THR A 428 -24.98 -8.20 9.12
CA THR A 428 -25.12 -9.58 8.69
C THR A 428 -26.31 -9.72 7.75
N SER A 429 -26.56 -10.89 7.20
CA SER A 429 -27.77 -11.19 6.42
C SER A 429 -29.06 -11.05 7.24
N GLU A 430 -28.99 -11.13 8.57
CA GLU A 430 -30.14 -11.04 9.50
C GLU A 430 -30.45 -9.60 9.91
N GLY A 431 -29.52 -8.68 9.75
CA GLY A 431 -29.71 -7.28 10.11
C GLY A 431 -28.44 -6.56 10.55
N GLU A 432 -28.63 -5.37 11.10
CA GLU A 432 -27.54 -4.52 11.60
C GLU A 432 -27.62 -4.37 13.12
N ARG A 433 -26.45 -4.33 13.77
CA ARG A 433 -26.27 -3.99 15.17
C ARG A 433 -25.09 -3.07 15.35
N LEU A 434 -25.06 -2.30 16.43
CA LEU A 434 -23.92 -1.47 16.79
C LEU A 434 -23.06 -2.21 17.82
N GLY A 435 -21.74 -2.08 17.67
CA GLY A 435 -20.79 -2.48 18.70
C GLY A 435 -21.02 -1.67 20.00
N GLU A 436 -20.56 -2.19 21.13
CA GLU A 436 -20.82 -1.64 22.47
C GLU A 436 -20.38 -0.17 22.63
N GLN A 437 -19.35 0.25 21.91
CA GLN A 437 -18.76 1.59 21.95
C GLN A 437 -18.87 2.33 20.61
N CYS A 438 -19.74 1.84 19.73
CA CYS A 438 -19.89 2.41 18.38
C CYS A 438 -20.46 3.83 18.44
N PRO A 439 -19.76 4.84 17.91
CA PRO A 439 -20.25 6.21 17.90
C PRO A 439 -21.42 6.36 16.93
N GLN A 440 -22.40 7.18 17.30
CA GLN A 440 -23.50 7.52 16.42
C GLN A 440 -23.08 8.66 15.48
N VAL A 441 -22.58 8.32 14.32
CA VAL A 441 -22.15 9.26 13.28
C VAL A 441 -23.20 9.32 12.18
N ARG A 442 -23.62 10.54 11.83
CA ARG A 442 -24.50 10.76 10.66
C ARG A 442 -23.66 11.20 9.48
N MET A 443 -23.95 10.64 8.32
CA MET A 443 -23.31 11.07 7.08
C MET A 443 -23.73 12.51 6.75
N PRO A 444 -22.78 13.44 6.53
CA PRO A 444 -23.11 14.82 6.11
C PRO A 444 -23.83 14.81 4.75
N LEU A 445 -24.81 15.71 4.56
CA LEU A 445 -25.59 15.80 3.32
C LEU A 445 -24.72 15.96 2.06
N GLY A 446 -23.65 16.78 2.14
CA GLY A 446 -22.71 16.95 1.03
C GLY A 446 -21.99 15.64 0.66
N LYS A 447 -21.61 14.83 1.66
CA LYS A 447 -20.97 13.52 1.45
C LYS A 447 -21.96 12.51 0.88
N THR A 448 -23.21 12.53 1.34
CA THR A 448 -24.30 11.71 0.79
C THR A 448 -24.51 12.00 -0.70
N LEU A 449 -24.60 13.29 -1.07
CA LEU A 449 -24.77 13.70 -2.46
C LEU A 449 -23.58 13.26 -3.32
N LEU A 450 -22.34 13.49 -2.84
CA LEU A 450 -21.11 13.06 -3.51
C LEU A 450 -21.14 11.55 -3.78
N TYR A 451 -21.45 10.75 -2.77
CA TYR A 451 -21.48 9.28 -2.93
C TYR A 451 -22.60 8.85 -3.87
N THR A 452 -23.77 9.50 -3.87
CA THR A 452 -24.83 9.18 -4.82
C THR A 452 -24.36 9.36 -6.27
N VAL A 453 -23.62 10.43 -6.55
CA VAL A 453 -23.04 10.68 -7.87
C VAL A 453 -21.91 9.67 -8.18
N LEU A 454 -20.98 9.47 -7.27
CA LEU A 454 -19.85 8.56 -7.46
C LEU A 454 -20.30 7.11 -7.68
N ARG A 455 -21.33 6.64 -6.99
CA ARG A 455 -21.89 5.28 -7.16
C ARG A 455 -22.28 4.98 -8.60
N VAL A 456 -22.78 5.97 -9.33
CA VAL A 456 -23.15 5.85 -10.75
C VAL A 456 -21.93 6.00 -11.67
N LEU A 457 -21.10 7.01 -11.42
CA LEU A 457 -19.95 7.32 -12.27
C LEU A 457 -18.86 6.25 -12.21
N LEU A 458 -18.65 5.62 -11.05
CA LEU A 458 -17.61 4.61 -10.87
C LEU A 458 -17.98 3.24 -11.44
N TRP A 459 -19.25 2.98 -11.65
CA TRP A 459 -19.70 1.66 -12.14
C TRP A 459 -18.93 1.14 -13.37
N PRO A 460 -18.76 1.93 -14.46
CA PRO A 460 -17.98 1.48 -15.61
C PRO A 460 -16.46 1.48 -15.38
N MET A 461 -15.97 2.19 -14.36
CA MET A 461 -14.53 2.36 -14.08
C MET A 461 -14.01 1.48 -12.95
N ARG A 462 -14.84 0.63 -12.37
CA ARG A 462 -14.49 -0.24 -11.22
C ARG A 462 -13.25 -1.11 -11.47
N HIS A 463 -12.97 -1.43 -12.71
CA HIS A 463 -11.79 -2.22 -13.09
C HIS A 463 -10.45 -1.48 -12.90
N LEU A 464 -10.50 -0.18 -12.60
CA LEU A 464 -9.36 0.69 -12.33
C LEU A 464 -9.18 1.02 -10.84
N LEU A 465 -10.13 0.57 -10.02
CA LEU A 465 -10.18 0.83 -8.58
C LEU A 465 -9.77 -0.38 -7.77
#